data_3cdf3f29f38d5e7241fece51c760f258
#
_entry.id   3cdf3f29f38d5e7241fece51c760f258
#
_cell.length_a   1.000
_cell.length_b   1.000
_cell.length_c   1.000
_cell.angle_alpha   90.00
_cell.angle_beta   90.00
_cell.angle_gamma   90.00
#
_symmetry.space_group_name_H-M   'P 1'
#
loop_
_entity.id
_entity.type
_entity.pdbx_description
1 polymer ?
#
loop_
_entity_poly.entity_id
_entity_poly.type
_entity_poly.pdbx_seq_one_letter_code
_entity_poly.pdbx_strand_id
1 'polypeptide(L)'
;MKPFKAFLTLLALAALVSSCKSPKEKMENDLRTFIAKYDSVVQPLQKESNLAYWTASISGKPEDWKKSEEFSIKLTGMYSNKEEFAILKKIKESGAVKDTLLNRQLEVLYNLYLGAQVDTAKLNAVIKMQTAVEQKFSNFRADVEGKKITDNDVEDILKKSTKSDELQKAWEGHKAIGTVVADDIINLVKKRNEIAKELGFNNYHEMSLKLSEQDPAEISSLFDELDNLTRDAFAGLKGEIDDYLAKRDNVKKEDLMPWHYQNRFFQEAPAIYSVDLDKYYKGQNIEKLTTDYYSSIGLDVAGMMAKSDLYEKPGKNQHAYCTDIDNLGDVRVLCNIKPNASWMGTMLHEFGHANYDKYIDEKLPFCLRNPAHTFTTEAIAMLFGRMSSNPQFLVDMKLTDTADARKVAVESFKVLRLEQLTFSRWAQVMYRFEKGMYENPDQDLNKLWWDLVEKYQMIKRPAGRNQPDWATKIHIASYPCYYHNYLLGELLASQLNHYIAAELLKSNDFRQSYYGKNEVGDYLKSNVFMPGARWTWNEMIEKATGEKLTAKYYAEQFVK
;
A
#
# COMPACT_ATOMS: atom_id res chain seq x y z
N MET A 1 2.84 69.45 -49.42
CA MET A 1 2.84 69.09 -47.99
C MET A 1 1.55 68.38 -47.66
N LYS A 2 1.55 67.06 -47.74
CA LYS A 2 0.58 66.14 -47.13
C LYS A 2 0.96 64.74 -47.62
N PRO A 3 1.81 64.00 -46.87
CA PRO A 3 1.47 62.62 -46.48
C PRO A 3 2.11 62.22 -45.17
N PHE A 4 2.19 63.09 -44.15
CA PHE A 4 2.85 62.72 -42.89
C PHE A 4 1.88 62.37 -41.75
N LYS A 5 0.55 62.54 -41.93
CA LYS A 5 -0.47 62.23 -40.88
C LYS A 5 -1.10 60.82 -40.97
N ALA A 6 -0.92 60.12 -42.11
CA ALA A 6 -1.48 58.76 -42.25
C ALA A 6 -0.58 57.67 -41.64
N PHE A 7 0.70 57.93 -41.41
CA PHE A 7 1.65 56.92 -40.89
C PHE A 7 1.65 56.79 -39.34
N LEU A 8 1.26 57.87 -38.64
CA LEU A 8 1.18 57.80 -37.17
C LEU A 8 -0.11 57.10 -36.65
N THR A 9 -1.17 57.06 -37.46
CA THR A 9 -2.43 56.40 -37.06
C THR A 9 -2.36 54.86 -37.22
N LEU A 10 -1.55 54.34 -38.14
CA LEU A 10 -1.33 52.90 -38.30
C LEU A 10 -0.39 52.31 -37.21
N LEU A 11 0.57 53.09 -36.71
CA LEU A 11 1.43 52.64 -35.59
C LEU A 11 0.69 52.63 -34.24
N ALA A 12 -0.31 53.50 -34.05
CA ALA A 12 -1.13 53.49 -32.82
C ALA A 12 -2.16 52.34 -32.78
N LEU A 13 -2.62 51.83 -33.94
CA LEU A 13 -3.49 50.66 -34.01
C LEU A 13 -2.70 49.34 -33.86
N ALA A 14 -1.43 49.28 -34.26
CA ALA A 14 -0.58 48.11 -34.08
C ALA A 14 -0.11 47.93 -32.62
N ALA A 15 -0.08 48.99 -31.82
CA ALA A 15 0.30 48.93 -30.41
C ALA A 15 -0.85 48.52 -29.47
N LEU A 16 -2.11 48.47 -29.94
CA LEU A 16 -3.30 48.07 -29.17
C LEU A 16 -3.69 46.60 -29.37
N VAL A 17 -3.02 45.85 -30.24
CA VAL A 17 -3.28 44.43 -30.50
C VAL A 17 -2.40 43.50 -29.67
N SER A 18 -1.49 44.02 -28.87
CA SER A 18 -0.53 43.20 -28.13
C SER A 18 -0.76 43.16 -26.64
N SER A 19 -1.97 42.74 -26.17
CA SER A 19 -2.10 42.32 -24.74
C SER A 19 -3.41 41.64 -24.38
N CYS A 20 -4.15 41.07 -25.30
CA CYS A 20 -5.20 40.12 -24.90
C CYS A 20 -4.66 38.70 -25.00
N LYS A 21 -4.14 38.16 -23.87
CA LYS A 21 -3.88 36.74 -23.77
C LYS A 21 -5.16 36.00 -24.15
N SER A 22 -5.04 34.94 -24.95
CA SER A 22 -6.20 34.12 -25.29
C SER A 22 -6.86 33.60 -23.98
N PRO A 23 -8.16 33.32 -23.95
CA PRO A 23 -8.80 32.75 -22.77
C PRO A 23 -8.08 31.49 -22.25
N LYS A 24 -7.46 30.73 -23.14
CA LYS A 24 -6.65 29.55 -22.82
C LYS A 24 -5.36 29.92 -22.08
N GLU A 25 -4.59 30.84 -22.62
CA GLU A 25 -3.35 31.33 -21.97
C GLU A 25 -3.65 31.96 -20.61
N LYS A 26 -4.81 32.58 -20.45
CA LYS A 26 -5.23 33.10 -19.16
C LYS A 26 -5.42 31.98 -18.15
N MET A 27 -6.11 30.88 -18.49
CA MET A 27 -6.34 29.74 -17.59
C MET A 27 -5.04 29.04 -17.19
N GLU A 28 -4.10 28.85 -18.12
CA GLU A 28 -2.78 28.30 -17.79
C GLU A 28 -1.98 29.24 -16.86
N ASN A 29 -2.01 30.55 -17.09
CA ASN A 29 -1.34 31.49 -16.19
C ASN A 29 -2.01 31.55 -14.80
N ASP A 30 -3.34 31.48 -14.73
CA ASP A 30 -4.06 31.42 -13.47
C ASP A 30 -3.67 30.17 -12.69
N LEU A 31 -3.54 29.02 -13.36
CA LEU A 31 -3.08 27.77 -12.74
C LEU A 31 -1.61 27.86 -12.27
N ARG A 32 -0.71 28.41 -13.08
CA ARG A 32 0.70 28.61 -12.66
C ARG A 32 0.79 29.52 -11.44
N THR A 33 -0.02 30.56 -11.37
CA THR A 33 -0.11 31.47 -10.22
C THR A 33 -0.63 30.75 -9.00
N PHE A 34 -1.67 29.93 -9.17
CA PHE A 34 -2.23 29.09 -8.09
C PHE A 34 -1.17 28.14 -7.54
N ILE A 35 -0.48 27.39 -8.41
CA ILE A 35 0.56 26.43 -8.03
C ILE A 35 1.71 27.12 -7.30
N ALA A 36 2.19 28.26 -7.78
CA ALA A 36 3.25 29.00 -7.12
C ALA A 36 2.87 29.43 -5.69
N LYS A 37 1.62 29.87 -5.49
CA LYS A 37 1.07 30.17 -4.16
C LYS A 37 0.99 28.90 -3.30
N TYR A 38 0.43 27.82 -3.84
CA TYR A 38 0.30 26.53 -3.17
C TYR A 38 1.67 26.02 -2.70
N ASP A 39 2.65 25.96 -3.59
CA ASP A 39 4.00 25.48 -3.29
C ASP A 39 4.66 26.29 -2.18
N SER A 40 4.48 27.62 -2.18
CA SER A 40 5.08 28.50 -1.14
C SER A 40 4.55 28.24 0.25
N VAL A 41 3.37 27.67 0.40
CA VAL A 41 2.72 27.37 1.68
C VAL A 41 2.87 25.89 2.04
N VAL A 42 2.64 24.99 1.07
CA VAL A 42 2.59 23.55 1.37
C VAL A 42 3.97 22.95 1.63
N GLN A 43 5.01 23.37 0.89
CA GLN A 43 6.34 22.79 1.05
C GLN A 43 6.88 22.92 2.49
N PRO A 44 6.95 24.12 3.09
CA PRO A 44 7.41 24.24 4.47
C PRO A 44 6.47 23.54 5.46
N LEU A 45 5.16 23.57 5.24
CA LEU A 45 4.18 22.94 6.12
C LEU A 45 4.29 21.41 6.09
N GLN A 46 4.47 20.82 4.91
CA GLN A 46 4.67 19.37 4.76
C GLN A 46 5.94 18.90 5.45
N LYS A 47 7.04 19.65 5.27
CA LYS A 47 8.31 19.36 5.92
C LYS A 47 8.19 19.38 7.45
N GLU A 48 7.57 20.41 8.03
CA GLU A 48 7.35 20.51 9.47
C GLU A 48 6.42 19.39 9.98
N SER A 49 5.38 19.05 9.22
CA SER A 49 4.46 17.94 9.53
C SER A 49 5.19 16.60 9.59
N ASN A 50 5.97 16.29 8.56
CA ASN A 50 6.74 15.04 8.47
C ASN A 50 7.80 14.96 9.58
N LEU A 51 8.49 16.07 9.85
CA LEU A 51 9.49 16.14 10.93
C LEU A 51 8.85 15.99 12.32
N ALA A 52 7.67 16.56 12.54
CA ALA A 52 6.93 16.41 13.79
C ALA A 52 6.48 14.96 14.00
N TYR A 53 5.95 14.30 12.95
CA TYR A 53 5.57 12.89 13.01
C TYR A 53 6.80 11.99 13.25
N TRP A 54 7.92 12.23 12.55
CA TRP A 54 9.18 11.53 12.78
C TRP A 54 9.64 11.64 14.23
N THR A 55 9.63 12.86 14.78
CA THR A 55 10.05 13.11 16.15
C THR A 55 9.15 12.39 17.15
N ALA A 56 7.82 12.47 16.97
CA ALA A 56 6.85 11.78 17.81
C ALA A 56 7.01 10.25 17.76
N SER A 57 7.26 9.70 16.58
CA SER A 57 7.49 8.25 16.38
C SER A 57 8.74 7.74 17.09
N ILE A 58 9.77 8.58 17.25
CA ILE A 58 11.01 8.20 17.93
C ILE A 58 10.90 8.39 19.45
N SER A 59 10.29 9.50 19.89
CA SER A 59 10.27 9.87 21.31
C SER A 59 9.13 9.19 22.08
N GLY A 60 8.00 8.94 21.41
CA GLY A 60 6.76 8.46 22.02
C GLY A 60 6.08 9.45 22.98
N LYS A 61 6.61 10.68 23.10
CA LYS A 61 6.13 11.66 24.06
C LYS A 61 4.79 12.28 23.66
N PRO A 62 3.85 12.48 24.59
CA PRO A 62 2.56 13.09 24.30
C PRO A 62 2.64 14.49 23.67
N GLU A 63 3.60 15.31 24.08
CA GLU A 63 3.81 16.66 23.53
C GLU A 63 4.25 16.63 22.06
N ASP A 64 5.07 15.65 21.67
CA ASP A 64 5.51 15.49 20.28
C ASP A 64 4.37 14.99 19.40
N TRP A 65 3.56 14.05 19.89
CA TRP A 65 2.34 13.60 19.22
C TRP A 65 1.33 14.73 19.02
N LYS A 66 1.14 15.57 20.05
CA LYS A 66 0.28 16.74 19.93
C LYS A 66 0.77 17.72 18.86
N LYS A 67 2.07 17.95 18.78
CA LYS A 67 2.66 18.80 17.73
C LYS A 67 2.45 18.22 16.34
N SER A 68 2.59 16.91 16.18
CA SER A 68 2.31 16.21 14.93
C SER A 68 0.84 16.37 14.52
N GLU A 69 -0.10 16.20 15.45
CA GLU A 69 -1.52 16.41 15.23
C GLU A 69 -1.84 17.85 14.77
N GLU A 70 -1.26 18.86 15.42
CA GLU A 70 -1.45 20.27 15.05
C GLU A 70 -1.01 20.56 13.61
N PHE A 71 0.11 19.99 13.15
CA PHE A 71 0.57 20.16 11.76
C PHE A 71 -0.32 19.37 10.77
N SER A 72 -0.75 18.17 11.12
CA SER A 72 -1.67 17.38 10.30
C SER A 72 -3.00 18.11 10.07
N ILE A 73 -3.56 18.73 11.12
CA ILE A 73 -4.79 19.53 11.03
C ILE A 73 -4.58 20.74 10.10
N LYS A 74 -3.45 21.45 10.23
CA LYS A 74 -3.15 22.60 9.36
C LYS A 74 -3.05 22.17 7.88
N LEU A 75 -2.34 21.08 7.61
CA LEU A 75 -2.15 20.57 6.26
C LEU A 75 -3.48 20.13 5.63
N THR A 76 -4.29 19.37 6.37
CA THR A 76 -5.63 18.95 5.91
C THR A 76 -6.56 20.15 5.70
N GLY A 77 -6.47 21.16 6.57
CA GLY A 77 -7.26 22.38 6.47
C GLY A 77 -7.01 23.19 5.20
N MET A 78 -5.81 23.13 4.63
CA MET A 78 -5.50 23.80 3.35
C MET A 78 -6.39 23.28 2.22
N TYR A 79 -6.53 21.97 2.10
CA TYR A 79 -7.30 21.35 1.01
C TYR A 79 -8.81 21.57 1.15
N SER A 80 -9.31 21.96 2.32
CA SER A 80 -10.72 22.26 2.56
C SER A 80 -11.15 23.67 2.08
N ASN A 81 -10.24 24.45 1.51
CA ASN A 81 -10.51 25.80 1.02
C ASN A 81 -11.42 25.78 -0.22
N LYS A 82 -12.68 26.22 -0.05
CA LYS A 82 -13.71 26.20 -1.10
C LYS A 82 -13.41 27.15 -2.26
N GLU A 83 -12.78 28.30 -1.98
CA GLU A 83 -12.44 29.29 -3.01
C GLU A 83 -11.31 28.76 -3.91
N GLU A 84 -10.29 28.17 -3.31
CA GLU A 84 -9.17 27.54 -4.04
C GLU A 84 -9.67 26.35 -4.87
N PHE A 85 -10.55 25.51 -4.30
CA PHE A 85 -11.16 24.43 -5.07
C PHE A 85 -12.00 24.94 -6.25
N ALA A 86 -12.78 26.02 -6.07
CA ALA A 86 -13.55 26.60 -7.17
C ALA A 86 -12.67 27.09 -8.33
N ILE A 87 -11.47 27.61 -8.03
CA ILE A 87 -10.48 27.98 -9.07
C ILE A 87 -10.02 26.74 -9.84
N LEU A 88 -9.57 25.70 -9.14
CA LEU A 88 -9.12 24.44 -9.77
C LEU A 88 -10.24 23.80 -10.61
N LYS A 89 -11.46 23.75 -10.08
CA LYS A 89 -12.63 23.21 -10.78
C LYS A 89 -12.91 23.96 -12.07
N LYS A 90 -12.96 25.30 -12.02
CA LYS A 90 -13.16 26.15 -13.21
C LYS A 90 -12.10 25.92 -14.28
N ILE A 91 -10.83 25.81 -13.87
CA ILE A 91 -9.73 25.58 -14.82
C ILE A 91 -9.85 24.19 -15.45
N LYS A 92 -10.13 23.15 -14.64
CA LYS A 92 -10.31 21.77 -15.11
C LYS A 92 -11.49 21.65 -16.09
N GLU A 93 -12.65 22.20 -15.74
CA GLU A 93 -13.85 22.16 -16.58
C GLU A 93 -13.68 22.94 -17.90
N SER A 94 -12.80 23.93 -17.95
CA SER A 94 -12.52 24.70 -19.18
C SER A 94 -11.83 23.87 -20.27
N GLY A 95 -11.11 22.80 -19.91
CA GLY A 95 -10.29 22.01 -20.83
C GLY A 95 -9.18 22.80 -21.54
N ALA A 96 -8.81 23.97 -20.99
CA ALA A 96 -7.92 24.94 -21.64
C ALA A 96 -6.43 24.60 -21.47
N VAL A 97 -6.05 23.89 -20.41
CA VAL A 97 -4.65 23.56 -20.11
C VAL A 97 -4.13 22.51 -21.10
N LYS A 98 -3.12 22.87 -21.90
CA LYS A 98 -2.53 22.01 -22.94
C LYS A 98 -1.12 21.52 -22.61
N ASP A 99 -0.40 22.26 -21.76
CA ASP A 99 0.85 21.79 -21.20
C ASP A 99 0.59 20.51 -20.38
N THR A 100 1.16 19.40 -20.80
CA THR A 100 0.90 18.07 -20.20
C THR A 100 1.34 17.99 -18.74
N LEU A 101 2.48 18.61 -18.40
CA LEU A 101 2.97 18.60 -17.01
C LEU A 101 2.12 19.51 -16.11
N LEU A 102 1.66 20.63 -16.64
CA LEU A 102 0.77 21.54 -15.93
C LEU A 102 -0.62 20.91 -15.74
N ASN A 103 -1.13 20.22 -16.77
CA ASN A 103 -2.40 19.48 -16.65
C ASN A 103 -2.30 18.34 -15.62
N ARG A 104 -1.15 17.65 -15.59
CA ARG A 104 -0.93 16.61 -14.56
C ARG A 104 -0.98 17.18 -13.14
N GLN A 105 -0.36 18.33 -12.90
CA GLN A 105 -0.46 19.03 -11.62
C GLN A 105 -1.90 19.41 -11.28
N LEU A 106 -2.66 19.89 -12.28
CA LEU A 106 -4.09 20.20 -12.10
C LEU A 106 -4.88 18.96 -11.65
N GLU A 107 -4.68 17.80 -12.28
CA GLU A 107 -5.39 16.57 -11.92
C GLU A 107 -5.07 16.14 -10.48
N VAL A 108 -3.80 16.13 -10.10
CA VAL A 108 -3.38 15.75 -8.74
C VAL A 108 -3.96 16.71 -7.71
N LEU A 109 -3.80 18.02 -7.91
CA LEU A 109 -4.31 19.03 -6.97
C LEU A 109 -5.83 19.01 -6.91
N TYR A 110 -6.51 18.88 -8.06
CA TYR A 110 -7.97 18.77 -8.09
C TYR A 110 -8.49 17.60 -7.24
N ASN A 111 -7.88 16.42 -7.36
CA ASN A 111 -8.30 15.24 -6.58
C ASN A 111 -8.05 15.44 -5.08
N LEU A 112 -6.91 16.01 -4.69
CA LEU A 112 -6.60 16.34 -3.29
C LEU A 112 -7.64 17.31 -2.69
N TYR A 113 -7.94 18.40 -3.42
CA TYR A 113 -8.93 19.38 -2.96
C TYR A 113 -10.34 18.81 -2.97
N LEU A 114 -10.74 18.05 -4.00
CA LEU A 114 -12.07 17.44 -4.08
C LEU A 114 -12.35 16.53 -2.89
N GLY A 115 -11.40 15.67 -2.54
CA GLY A 115 -11.53 14.76 -1.38
C GLY A 115 -11.72 15.50 -0.05
N ALA A 116 -11.26 16.75 0.04
CA ALA A 116 -11.37 17.57 1.24
C ALA A 116 -12.59 18.52 1.24
N GLN A 117 -13.42 18.56 0.17
CA GLN A 117 -14.63 19.39 0.09
C GLN A 117 -15.80 18.77 0.86
N VAL A 118 -15.54 18.34 2.06
CA VAL A 118 -16.52 17.73 2.96
C VAL A 118 -16.97 18.75 4.00
N ASP A 119 -18.25 18.74 4.34
CA ASP A 119 -18.75 19.51 5.47
C ASP A 119 -18.03 19.09 6.75
N THR A 120 -17.48 20.07 7.49
CA THR A 120 -16.66 19.82 8.69
C THR A 120 -17.42 19.03 9.76
N ALA A 121 -18.74 19.24 9.91
CA ALA A 121 -19.54 18.50 10.88
C ALA A 121 -19.66 17.02 10.48
N LYS A 122 -19.78 16.72 9.18
CA LYS A 122 -19.83 15.35 8.65
C LYS A 122 -18.47 14.65 8.78
N LEU A 123 -17.40 15.35 8.45
CA LEU A 123 -16.04 14.83 8.63
C LEU A 123 -15.76 14.50 10.11
N ASN A 124 -16.09 15.42 11.01
CA ASN A 124 -15.96 15.19 12.45
C ASN A 124 -16.82 14.02 12.94
N ALA A 125 -18.02 13.82 12.37
CA ALA A 125 -18.85 12.67 12.69
C ALA A 125 -18.18 11.36 12.28
N VAL A 126 -17.62 11.28 11.06
CA VAL A 126 -16.87 10.10 10.57
C VAL A 126 -15.69 9.80 11.48
N ILE A 127 -14.87 10.82 11.82
CA ILE A 127 -13.71 10.67 12.72
C ILE A 127 -14.14 10.12 14.08
N LYS A 128 -15.19 10.69 14.69
CA LYS A 128 -15.70 10.22 15.99
C LYS A 128 -16.20 8.78 15.93
N MET A 129 -16.94 8.43 14.88
CA MET A 129 -17.45 7.06 14.70
C MET A 129 -16.30 6.06 14.51
N GLN A 130 -15.32 6.39 13.68
CA GLN A 130 -14.13 5.56 13.47
C GLN A 130 -13.34 5.38 14.77
N THR A 131 -13.04 6.47 15.50
CA THR A 131 -12.34 6.41 16.78
C THR A 131 -13.08 5.57 17.81
N ALA A 132 -14.42 5.65 17.86
CA ALA A 132 -15.21 4.83 18.76
C ALA A 132 -15.09 3.32 18.45
N VAL A 133 -15.06 2.95 17.15
CA VAL A 133 -14.81 1.58 16.72
C VAL A 133 -13.39 1.14 17.11
N GLU A 134 -12.38 1.95 16.85
CA GLU A 134 -10.98 1.68 17.20
C GLU A 134 -10.79 1.47 18.71
N GLN A 135 -11.46 2.28 19.55
CA GLN A 135 -11.45 2.12 21.01
C GLN A 135 -12.05 0.77 21.43
N LYS A 136 -13.15 0.33 20.79
CA LYS A 136 -13.75 -0.97 21.05
C LYS A 136 -12.77 -2.09 20.72
N PHE A 137 -12.10 -2.05 19.57
CA PHE A 137 -11.05 -3.01 19.21
C PHE A 137 -9.89 -3.01 20.22
N SER A 138 -9.36 -1.85 20.57
CA SER A 138 -8.22 -1.73 21.49
C SER A 138 -8.50 -2.28 22.89
N ASN A 139 -9.75 -2.14 23.37
CA ASN A 139 -10.16 -2.58 24.69
C ASN A 139 -10.70 -4.02 24.70
N PHE A 140 -11.04 -4.57 23.54
CA PHE A 140 -11.61 -5.91 23.46
C PHE A 140 -10.57 -6.95 23.88
N ARG A 141 -11.06 -7.97 24.58
CA ARG A 141 -10.31 -9.19 24.91
C ARG A 141 -11.22 -10.38 24.65
N ALA A 142 -10.71 -11.35 23.92
CA ALA A 142 -11.43 -12.59 23.67
C ALA A 142 -11.73 -13.31 25.00
N ASP A 143 -12.95 -13.78 25.16
CA ASP A 143 -13.32 -14.60 26.31
C ASP A 143 -13.20 -16.08 25.92
N VAL A 144 -12.30 -16.78 26.55
CA VAL A 144 -12.11 -18.22 26.37
C VAL A 144 -12.29 -18.90 27.72
N GLU A 145 -13.41 -19.55 27.89
CA GLU A 145 -13.78 -20.27 29.14
C GLU A 145 -13.71 -19.36 30.39
N GLY A 146 -14.17 -18.12 30.27
CA GLY A 146 -14.17 -17.13 31.36
C GLY A 146 -12.84 -16.41 31.57
N LYS A 147 -11.81 -16.73 30.77
CA LYS A 147 -10.52 -16.05 30.79
C LYS A 147 -10.44 -15.03 29.64
N LYS A 148 -10.13 -13.79 29.99
CA LYS A 148 -9.86 -12.72 28.98
C LYS A 148 -8.43 -12.84 28.46
N ILE A 149 -8.29 -13.01 27.15
CA ILE A 149 -7.01 -13.16 26.46
C ILE A 149 -6.85 -12.12 25.35
N THR A 150 -5.61 -11.83 25.00
CA THR A 150 -5.27 -10.89 23.93
C THR A 150 -5.37 -11.52 22.55
N ASP A 151 -5.33 -10.70 21.49
CA ASP A 151 -5.23 -11.17 20.11
C ASP A 151 -3.99 -12.02 19.87
N ASN A 152 -2.85 -11.65 20.49
CA ASN A 152 -1.62 -12.44 20.39
C ASN A 152 -1.78 -13.82 21.05
N ASP A 153 -2.47 -13.90 22.20
CA ASP A 153 -2.75 -15.19 22.84
C ASP A 153 -3.65 -16.06 21.95
N VAL A 154 -4.65 -15.46 21.27
CA VAL A 154 -5.49 -16.17 20.30
C VAL A 154 -4.66 -16.72 19.14
N GLU A 155 -3.80 -15.88 18.53
CA GLU A 155 -2.91 -16.34 17.44
C GLU A 155 -1.97 -17.45 17.91
N ASP A 156 -1.44 -17.34 19.11
CA ASP A 156 -0.60 -18.38 19.72
C ASP A 156 -1.34 -19.70 19.89
N ILE A 157 -2.60 -19.67 20.37
CA ILE A 157 -3.43 -20.87 20.48
C ILE A 157 -3.68 -21.47 19.09
N LEU A 158 -4.10 -20.65 18.11
CA LEU A 158 -4.38 -21.13 16.75
C LEU A 158 -3.14 -21.74 16.07
N LYS A 159 -1.95 -21.21 16.33
CA LYS A 159 -0.69 -21.72 15.77
C LYS A 159 -0.17 -22.97 16.48
N LYS A 160 -0.34 -23.08 17.80
CA LYS A 160 0.32 -24.10 18.65
C LYS A 160 -0.57 -25.26 19.06
N SER A 161 -1.87 -25.01 19.36
CA SER A 161 -2.78 -26.08 19.77
C SER A 161 -3.11 -27.01 18.60
N THR A 162 -3.36 -28.28 18.94
CA THR A 162 -3.85 -29.32 18.02
C THR A 162 -5.22 -29.88 18.45
N LYS A 163 -5.85 -29.22 19.42
CA LYS A 163 -7.16 -29.62 19.93
C LYS A 163 -8.24 -28.76 19.27
N SER A 164 -9.07 -29.38 18.45
CA SER A 164 -10.09 -28.67 17.64
C SER A 164 -11.05 -27.85 18.52
N ASP A 165 -11.43 -28.30 19.69
CA ASP A 165 -12.32 -27.56 20.61
C ASP A 165 -11.64 -26.33 21.23
N GLU A 166 -10.35 -26.41 21.56
CA GLU A 166 -9.54 -25.27 22.02
C GLU A 166 -9.34 -24.22 20.92
N LEU A 167 -9.03 -24.68 19.70
CA LEU A 167 -8.92 -23.83 18.52
C LEU A 167 -10.23 -23.09 18.22
N GLN A 168 -11.38 -23.82 18.25
CA GLN A 168 -12.71 -23.27 18.06
C GLN A 168 -13.03 -22.18 19.09
N LYS A 169 -12.86 -22.46 20.38
CA LYS A 169 -13.14 -21.51 21.45
C LYS A 169 -12.32 -20.24 21.33
N ALA A 170 -11.04 -20.37 21.02
CA ALA A 170 -10.15 -19.21 20.82
C ALA A 170 -10.60 -18.37 19.62
N TRP A 171 -10.90 -19.02 18.49
CA TRP A 171 -11.35 -18.36 17.28
C TRP A 171 -12.70 -17.66 17.48
N GLU A 172 -13.69 -18.36 18.05
CA GLU A 172 -15.02 -17.78 18.34
C GLU A 172 -14.95 -16.66 19.36
N GLY A 173 -14.11 -16.80 20.40
CA GLY A 173 -13.85 -15.76 21.38
C GLY A 173 -13.31 -14.48 20.73
N HIS A 174 -12.38 -14.60 19.77
CA HIS A 174 -11.93 -13.46 18.98
C HIS A 174 -13.05 -12.90 18.10
N LYS A 175 -13.82 -13.77 17.41
CA LYS A 175 -14.90 -13.33 16.51
C LYS A 175 -16.03 -12.58 17.22
N ALA A 176 -16.15 -12.70 18.54
CA ALA A 176 -17.16 -11.99 19.32
C ALA A 176 -17.05 -10.46 19.24
N ILE A 177 -15.87 -9.86 18.95
CA ILE A 177 -15.73 -8.42 18.70
C ILE A 177 -16.64 -7.96 17.54
N GLY A 178 -16.88 -8.82 16.56
CA GLY A 178 -17.73 -8.49 15.41
C GLY A 178 -19.14 -8.06 15.84
N THR A 179 -19.74 -8.75 16.81
CA THR A 179 -21.08 -8.36 17.32
C THR A 179 -21.09 -7.05 18.10
N VAL A 180 -19.92 -6.64 18.63
CA VAL A 180 -19.77 -5.37 19.36
C VAL A 180 -19.65 -4.17 18.42
N VAL A 181 -19.12 -4.37 17.22
CA VAL A 181 -18.76 -3.25 16.31
C VAL A 181 -19.51 -3.24 14.99
N ALA A 182 -20.24 -4.29 14.63
CA ALA A 182 -20.86 -4.42 13.31
C ALA A 182 -21.81 -3.26 12.98
N ASP A 183 -22.71 -2.91 13.88
CA ASP A 183 -23.68 -1.82 13.68
C ASP A 183 -22.97 -0.47 13.55
N ASP A 184 -21.93 -0.23 14.34
CA ASP A 184 -21.13 1.00 14.25
C ASP A 184 -20.43 1.10 12.90
N ILE A 185 -19.86 -0.01 12.40
CA ILE A 185 -19.19 -0.05 11.10
C ILE A 185 -20.21 0.17 9.97
N ILE A 186 -21.40 -0.44 10.02
CA ILE A 186 -22.45 -0.21 9.03
C ILE A 186 -22.87 1.27 9.02
N ASN A 187 -23.05 1.87 10.19
CA ASN A 187 -23.39 3.29 10.30
C ASN A 187 -22.27 4.18 9.77
N LEU A 188 -21.02 3.84 10.04
CA LEU A 188 -19.83 4.53 9.51
C LEU A 188 -19.77 4.44 7.96
N VAL A 189 -20.03 3.26 7.39
CA VAL A 189 -20.12 3.03 5.93
C VAL A 189 -21.21 3.89 5.32
N LYS A 190 -22.40 3.92 5.92
CA LYS A 190 -23.52 4.78 5.45
C LYS A 190 -23.13 6.25 5.48
N LYS A 191 -22.44 6.70 6.54
CA LYS A 191 -21.98 8.10 6.65
C LYS A 191 -20.93 8.46 5.61
N ARG A 192 -19.99 7.56 5.33
CA ARG A 192 -19.01 7.69 4.25
C ARG A 192 -19.69 7.76 2.88
N ASN A 193 -20.69 6.91 2.65
CA ASN A 193 -21.48 6.94 1.41
C ASN A 193 -22.28 8.24 1.22
N GLU A 194 -22.81 8.82 2.31
CA GLU A 194 -23.46 10.14 2.27
C GLU A 194 -22.49 11.21 1.75
N ILE A 195 -21.27 11.25 2.29
CA ILE A 195 -20.21 12.17 1.86
C ILE A 195 -19.85 11.94 0.39
N ALA A 196 -19.63 10.69 0.00
CA ALA A 196 -19.27 10.37 -1.38
C ALA A 196 -20.32 10.82 -2.38
N LYS A 197 -21.62 10.64 -2.07
CA LYS A 197 -22.73 11.08 -2.91
C LYS A 197 -22.80 12.61 -3.04
N GLU A 198 -22.51 13.35 -1.98
CA GLU A 198 -22.43 14.83 -2.03
C GLU A 198 -21.31 15.33 -2.93
N LEU A 199 -20.19 14.57 -3.00
CA LEU A 199 -19.08 14.86 -3.89
C LEU A 199 -19.29 14.33 -5.32
N GLY A 200 -20.45 13.72 -5.63
CA GLY A 200 -20.82 13.28 -6.97
C GLY A 200 -20.43 11.85 -7.33
N PHE A 201 -20.09 11.03 -6.35
CA PHE A 201 -19.76 9.60 -6.55
C PHE A 201 -20.96 8.71 -6.15
N ASN A 202 -21.04 7.49 -6.69
CA ASN A 202 -22.13 6.57 -6.33
C ASN A 202 -22.02 6.07 -4.89
N ASN A 203 -20.80 5.83 -4.40
CA ASN A 203 -20.49 5.38 -3.05
C ASN A 203 -19.04 5.72 -2.68
N TYR A 204 -18.68 5.48 -1.43
CA TYR A 204 -17.35 5.79 -0.90
C TYR A 204 -16.24 4.91 -1.50
N HIS A 205 -16.52 3.65 -1.85
CA HIS A 205 -15.53 2.79 -2.51
C HIS A 205 -15.13 3.36 -3.88
N GLU A 206 -16.12 3.75 -4.70
CA GLU A 206 -15.84 4.42 -5.98
C GLU A 206 -15.06 5.72 -5.78
N MET A 207 -15.46 6.55 -4.82
CA MET A 207 -14.78 7.81 -4.49
C MET A 207 -13.33 7.55 -4.10
N SER A 208 -13.07 6.61 -3.20
CA SER A 208 -11.73 6.30 -2.71
C SER A 208 -10.81 5.85 -3.84
N LEU A 209 -11.27 4.96 -4.71
CA LEU A 209 -10.48 4.49 -5.85
C LEU A 209 -10.22 5.63 -6.85
N LYS A 210 -11.27 6.36 -7.27
CA LYS A 210 -11.11 7.43 -8.26
C LYS A 210 -10.23 8.58 -7.78
N LEU A 211 -10.34 8.98 -6.52
CA LEU A 211 -9.46 10.00 -5.95
C LEU A 211 -8.00 9.54 -5.84
N SER A 212 -7.79 8.23 -5.77
CA SER A 212 -6.47 7.59 -5.86
C SER A 212 -6.07 7.24 -7.29
N GLU A 213 -6.76 7.76 -8.30
CA GLU A 213 -6.49 7.52 -9.73
C GLU A 213 -6.64 6.04 -10.16
N GLN A 214 -7.46 5.28 -9.43
CA GLN A 214 -7.80 3.91 -9.77
C GLN A 214 -9.21 3.83 -10.35
N ASP A 215 -9.37 3.19 -11.50
CA ASP A 215 -10.70 2.88 -12.04
C ASP A 215 -11.25 1.60 -11.40
N PRO A 216 -12.44 1.65 -10.76
CA PRO A 216 -13.02 0.47 -10.10
C PRO A 216 -13.24 -0.74 -11.02
N ALA A 217 -13.51 -0.51 -12.32
CA ALA A 217 -13.69 -1.59 -13.28
C ALA A 217 -12.34 -2.21 -13.67
N GLU A 218 -11.30 -1.39 -13.86
CA GLU A 218 -9.93 -1.86 -14.14
C GLU A 218 -9.40 -2.70 -12.97
N ILE A 219 -9.55 -2.23 -11.73
CA ILE A 219 -9.13 -3.00 -10.54
C ILE A 219 -9.90 -4.31 -10.42
N SER A 220 -11.24 -4.29 -10.64
CA SER A 220 -12.04 -5.53 -10.62
C SER A 220 -11.58 -6.52 -11.67
N SER A 221 -11.24 -6.05 -12.88
CA SER A 221 -10.74 -6.88 -13.99
C SER A 221 -9.39 -7.54 -13.67
N LEU A 222 -8.46 -6.79 -13.03
CA LEU A 222 -7.18 -7.34 -12.56
C LEU A 222 -7.38 -8.44 -11.51
N PHE A 223 -8.33 -8.25 -10.60
CA PHE A 223 -8.67 -9.26 -9.59
C PHE A 223 -9.32 -10.50 -10.21
N ASP A 224 -10.15 -10.34 -11.25
CA ASP A 224 -10.72 -11.46 -12.01
C ASP A 224 -9.64 -12.21 -12.81
N GLU A 225 -8.73 -11.50 -13.45
CA GLU A 225 -7.57 -12.09 -14.15
C GLU A 225 -6.72 -12.93 -13.18
N LEU A 226 -6.38 -12.36 -12.02
CA LEU A 226 -5.61 -13.06 -11.00
C LEU A 226 -6.30 -14.32 -10.51
N ASP A 227 -7.60 -14.26 -10.23
CA ASP A 227 -8.36 -15.43 -9.80
C ASP A 227 -8.33 -16.52 -10.87
N ASN A 228 -8.57 -16.17 -12.13
CA ASN A 228 -8.55 -17.12 -13.24
C ASN A 228 -7.19 -17.80 -13.41
N LEU A 229 -6.10 -17.03 -13.26
CA LEU A 229 -4.74 -17.54 -13.45
C LEU A 229 -4.22 -18.39 -12.28
N THR A 230 -4.77 -18.20 -11.07
CA THR A 230 -4.19 -18.79 -9.84
C THR A 230 -5.12 -19.75 -9.09
N ARG A 231 -6.39 -19.85 -9.49
CA ARG A 231 -7.42 -20.64 -8.79
C ARG A 231 -7.05 -22.12 -8.65
N ASP A 232 -6.65 -22.74 -9.76
CA ASP A 232 -6.36 -24.18 -9.76
C ASP A 232 -5.09 -24.49 -8.99
N ALA A 233 -4.06 -23.63 -9.11
CA ALA A 233 -2.83 -23.77 -8.35
C ALA A 233 -3.08 -23.62 -6.85
N PHE A 234 -3.94 -22.66 -6.44
CA PHE A 234 -4.35 -22.52 -5.06
C PHE A 234 -5.19 -23.71 -4.60
N ALA A 235 -6.10 -24.23 -5.41
CA ALA A 235 -6.89 -25.39 -5.05
C ALA A 235 -6.02 -26.64 -4.76
N GLY A 236 -4.99 -26.86 -5.56
CA GLY A 236 -3.97 -27.89 -5.31
C GLY A 236 -3.25 -27.67 -3.97
N LEU A 237 -2.73 -26.45 -3.78
CA LEU A 237 -2.03 -26.07 -2.55
C LEU A 237 -2.95 -26.15 -1.31
N LYS A 238 -4.21 -25.72 -1.45
CA LYS A 238 -5.23 -25.85 -0.40
C LYS A 238 -5.44 -27.32 0.01
N GLY A 239 -5.37 -28.25 -0.97
CA GLY A 239 -5.39 -29.68 -0.72
C GLY A 239 -4.23 -30.13 0.19
N GLU A 240 -3.00 -29.66 -0.09
CA GLU A 240 -1.82 -29.97 0.75
C GLU A 240 -1.95 -29.36 2.16
N ILE A 241 -2.44 -28.12 2.26
CA ILE A 241 -2.74 -27.46 3.54
C ILE A 241 -3.74 -28.29 4.34
N ASP A 242 -4.83 -28.72 3.71
CA ASP A 242 -5.88 -29.46 4.38
C ASP A 242 -5.40 -30.84 4.85
N ASP A 243 -4.60 -31.54 4.03
CA ASP A 243 -4.00 -32.83 4.43
C ASP A 243 -3.05 -32.68 5.60
N TYR A 244 -2.24 -31.62 5.64
CA TYR A 244 -1.35 -31.32 6.75
C TYR A 244 -2.14 -31.01 8.03
N LEU A 245 -3.12 -30.11 7.95
CA LEU A 245 -3.91 -29.66 9.11
C LEU A 245 -4.80 -30.78 9.66
N ALA A 246 -5.43 -31.58 8.81
CA ALA A 246 -6.22 -32.73 9.23
C ALA A 246 -5.38 -33.73 10.02
N LYS A 247 -4.16 -34.01 9.56
CA LYS A 247 -3.21 -34.89 10.26
C LYS A 247 -2.71 -34.24 11.56
N ARG A 248 -2.36 -32.96 11.54
CA ARG A 248 -1.86 -32.20 12.68
C ARG A 248 -2.88 -32.17 13.82
N ASP A 249 -4.13 -31.88 13.50
CA ASP A 249 -5.19 -31.66 14.47
C ASP A 249 -6.03 -32.93 14.76
N ASN A 250 -5.63 -34.05 14.11
CA ASN A 250 -6.30 -35.35 14.24
C ASN A 250 -7.82 -35.29 13.98
N VAL A 251 -8.19 -34.58 12.88
CA VAL A 251 -9.57 -34.47 12.39
C VAL A 251 -9.63 -34.98 10.96
N LYS A 252 -10.84 -35.29 10.47
CA LYS A 252 -11.00 -35.62 9.05
C LYS A 252 -10.89 -34.32 8.21
N LYS A 253 -10.45 -34.44 6.96
CA LYS A 253 -10.31 -33.30 6.04
C LYS A 253 -11.64 -32.57 5.82
N GLU A 254 -12.74 -33.32 5.71
CA GLU A 254 -14.09 -32.76 5.60
C GLU A 254 -14.58 -31.99 6.85
N ASP A 255 -13.97 -32.23 8.01
CA ASP A 255 -14.30 -31.59 9.27
C ASP A 255 -13.42 -30.35 9.58
N LEU A 256 -12.50 -30.02 8.69
CA LEU A 256 -11.72 -28.79 8.84
C LEU A 256 -12.62 -27.55 8.80
N MET A 257 -12.41 -26.66 9.77
CA MET A 257 -13.16 -25.41 9.98
C MET A 257 -12.21 -24.22 10.07
N PRO A 258 -12.69 -22.98 10.01
CA PRO A 258 -11.83 -21.78 9.97
C PRO A 258 -10.76 -21.73 11.06
N TRP A 259 -11.02 -22.23 12.25
CA TRP A 259 -10.10 -22.24 13.37
C TRP A 259 -8.89 -23.18 13.24
N HIS A 260 -8.89 -24.10 12.27
CA HIS A 260 -7.77 -25.00 12.02
C HIS A 260 -6.66 -24.37 11.18
N TYR A 261 -6.93 -23.23 10.50
CA TYR A 261 -5.99 -22.64 9.54
C TYR A 261 -4.90 -21.76 10.16
N GLN A 262 -4.63 -21.90 11.46
CA GLN A 262 -3.50 -21.30 12.18
C GLN A 262 -3.45 -19.75 12.15
N ASN A 263 -4.51 -19.11 11.68
CA ASN A 263 -4.66 -17.65 11.62
C ASN A 263 -6.13 -17.27 11.75
N ARG A 264 -6.43 -16.16 12.38
CA ARG A 264 -7.81 -15.68 12.61
C ARG A 264 -8.62 -15.48 11.32
N PHE A 265 -7.96 -15.27 10.18
CA PHE A 265 -8.57 -14.92 8.89
C PHE A 265 -8.07 -15.78 7.73
N PHE A 266 -7.10 -16.66 7.94
CA PHE A 266 -6.36 -17.31 6.88
C PHE A 266 -5.80 -16.29 5.87
N GLN A 267 -5.31 -15.18 6.40
CA GLN A 267 -4.59 -14.15 5.62
C GLN A 267 -3.09 -14.47 5.52
N GLU A 268 -2.59 -15.26 6.44
CA GLU A 268 -1.25 -15.83 6.49
C GLU A 268 -1.36 -17.34 6.30
N ALA A 269 -0.38 -17.91 5.65
CA ALA A 269 -0.36 -19.35 5.39
C ALA A 269 -0.02 -20.16 6.66
N PRO A 270 -0.63 -21.32 6.86
CA PRO A 270 -0.17 -22.28 7.86
C PRO A 270 1.25 -22.74 7.57
N ALA A 271 2.01 -23.03 8.63
CA ALA A 271 3.41 -23.48 8.52
C ALA A 271 3.52 -24.96 8.10
N ILE A 272 3.05 -25.29 6.88
CA ILE A 272 3.12 -26.65 6.33
C ILE A 272 4.50 -27.01 5.78
N TYR A 273 5.29 -25.99 5.45
CA TYR A 273 6.71 -26.09 5.10
C TYR A 273 7.52 -25.33 6.14
N SER A 274 8.73 -25.76 6.40
CA SER A 274 9.62 -25.05 7.30
C SER A 274 11.02 -24.93 6.73
N VAL A 275 11.57 -23.75 6.80
CA VAL A 275 12.96 -23.45 6.49
C VAL A 275 13.53 -22.54 7.56
N ASP A 276 14.63 -22.94 8.18
CA ASP A 276 15.35 -22.08 9.13
C ASP A 276 16.30 -21.16 8.36
N LEU A 277 15.87 -19.93 8.14
CA LEU A 277 16.68 -18.87 7.55
C LEU A 277 17.41 -18.04 8.60
N ASP A 278 16.95 -18.03 9.86
CA ASP A 278 17.55 -17.23 10.94
C ASP A 278 19.01 -17.62 11.20
N LYS A 279 19.37 -18.88 10.99
CA LYS A 279 20.75 -19.37 11.12
C LYS A 279 21.76 -18.60 10.27
N TYR A 280 21.36 -18.07 9.10
CA TYR A 280 22.22 -17.31 8.20
C TYR A 280 22.41 -15.86 8.64
N TYR A 281 21.47 -15.31 9.40
CA TYR A 281 21.48 -13.91 9.85
C TYR A 281 21.93 -13.76 11.30
N LYS A 282 21.99 -14.85 12.04
CA LYS A 282 22.41 -14.84 13.44
C LYS A 282 23.82 -14.27 13.59
N GLY A 283 23.93 -13.17 14.35
CA GLY A 283 25.21 -12.48 14.58
C GLY A 283 25.70 -11.62 13.40
N GLN A 284 24.91 -11.49 12.34
CA GLN A 284 25.23 -10.61 11.22
C GLN A 284 24.87 -9.14 11.52
N ASN A 285 25.59 -8.23 10.88
CA ASN A 285 25.25 -6.81 10.89
C ASN A 285 24.25 -6.51 9.75
N ILE A 286 22.97 -6.40 10.10
CA ILE A 286 21.87 -6.19 9.15
C ILE A 286 22.01 -4.86 8.39
N GLU A 287 22.45 -3.76 9.04
CA GLU A 287 22.72 -2.48 8.39
C GLU A 287 23.77 -2.61 7.29
N LYS A 288 24.88 -3.30 7.62
CA LYS A 288 25.96 -3.52 6.66
C LYS A 288 25.49 -4.36 5.48
N LEU A 289 24.76 -5.44 5.73
CA LEU A 289 24.23 -6.30 4.67
C LEU A 289 23.30 -5.50 3.74
N THR A 290 22.39 -4.67 4.31
CA THR A 290 21.50 -3.81 3.54
C THR A 290 22.29 -2.81 2.69
N THR A 291 23.28 -2.15 3.29
CA THR A 291 24.12 -1.17 2.58
C THR A 291 24.93 -1.82 1.46
N ASP A 292 25.58 -2.95 1.73
CA ASP A 292 26.40 -3.67 0.75
C ASP A 292 25.54 -4.15 -0.43
N TYR A 293 24.35 -4.68 -0.15
CA TYR A 293 23.44 -5.15 -1.19
C TYR A 293 22.98 -4.03 -2.11
N TYR A 294 22.40 -2.97 -1.56
CA TYR A 294 21.90 -1.85 -2.39
C TYR A 294 23.04 -1.16 -3.15
N SER A 295 24.20 -0.97 -2.52
CA SER A 295 25.37 -0.42 -3.21
C SER A 295 25.82 -1.30 -4.37
N SER A 296 25.73 -2.63 -4.24
CA SER A 296 26.12 -3.58 -5.29
C SER A 296 25.28 -3.50 -6.56
N ILE A 297 24.05 -2.98 -6.45
CA ILE A 297 23.14 -2.76 -7.58
C ILE A 297 23.06 -1.30 -8.00
N GLY A 298 23.97 -0.45 -7.51
CA GLY A 298 24.04 0.96 -7.89
C GLY A 298 23.03 1.88 -7.16
N LEU A 299 22.44 1.42 -6.04
CA LEU A 299 21.52 2.19 -5.20
C LEU A 299 22.21 2.51 -3.87
N ASP A 300 22.78 3.71 -3.75
CA ASP A 300 23.47 4.13 -2.52
C ASP A 300 22.50 4.52 -1.42
N VAL A 301 22.55 3.81 -0.30
CA VAL A 301 21.72 4.03 0.89
C VAL A 301 22.47 4.59 2.10
N ALA A 302 23.79 4.78 2.01
CA ALA A 302 24.62 5.15 3.17
C ALA A 302 24.15 6.47 3.85
N GLY A 303 23.83 7.48 3.05
CA GLY A 303 23.35 8.77 3.58
C GLY A 303 21.99 8.67 4.26
N MET A 304 21.08 7.82 3.76
CA MET A 304 19.78 7.56 4.39
C MET A 304 19.94 6.72 5.66
N MET A 305 20.79 5.70 5.63
CA MET A 305 21.13 4.85 6.78
C MET A 305 21.59 5.69 7.96
N ALA A 306 22.50 6.66 7.73
CA ALA A 306 23.05 7.53 8.76
C ALA A 306 22.01 8.47 9.43
N LYS A 307 20.91 8.78 8.74
CA LYS A 307 19.81 9.63 9.26
C LYS A 307 18.67 8.82 9.88
N SER A 308 18.69 7.50 9.73
CA SER A 308 17.64 6.57 10.15
C SER A 308 17.73 6.24 11.63
N ASP A 309 16.61 5.79 12.21
CA ASP A 309 16.52 5.32 13.59
C ASP A 309 16.17 3.82 13.59
N LEU A 310 17.16 2.97 13.78
CA LEU A 310 17.07 1.55 13.42
C LEU A 310 16.94 0.60 14.61
N TYR A 311 17.19 1.07 15.83
CA TYR A 311 17.20 0.19 17.01
C TYR A 311 16.06 0.50 17.97
N GLU A 312 15.62 -0.54 18.66
CA GLU A 312 14.57 -0.43 19.66
C GLU A 312 15.00 0.46 20.84
N LYS A 313 14.10 1.33 21.30
CA LYS A 313 14.25 2.13 22.50
C LYS A 313 12.89 2.45 23.13
N PRO A 314 12.84 2.78 24.44
CA PRO A 314 11.59 3.10 25.12
C PRO A 314 10.82 4.23 24.43
N GLY A 315 9.50 4.04 24.26
CA GLY A 315 8.61 5.03 23.65
C GLY A 315 8.59 5.07 22.14
N LYS A 316 9.56 4.46 21.45
CA LYS A 316 9.64 4.43 20.00
C LYS A 316 8.54 3.56 19.38
N ASN A 317 8.03 4.01 18.22
CA ASN A 317 7.08 3.23 17.42
C ASN A 317 7.65 1.85 17.08
N GLN A 318 6.82 0.82 17.22
CA GLN A 318 7.22 -0.57 16.97
C GLN A 318 7.10 -0.97 15.49
N HIS A 319 6.33 -0.23 14.70
CA HIS A 319 6.19 -0.48 13.27
C HIS A 319 7.32 0.21 12.50
N ALA A 320 7.95 -0.55 11.59
CA ALA A 320 8.90 0.00 10.64
C ALA A 320 8.17 0.86 9.60
N TYR A 321 8.82 1.92 9.13
CA TYR A 321 8.37 2.73 8.01
C TYR A 321 9.49 3.60 7.44
N CYS A 322 9.32 4.01 6.19
CA CYS A 322 10.13 5.01 5.49
C CYS A 322 9.37 6.33 5.38
N THR A 323 10.07 7.44 5.39
CA THR A 323 9.51 8.78 5.12
C THR A 323 10.54 9.70 4.47
N ASP A 324 10.12 10.46 3.45
CA ASP A 324 10.85 11.64 2.98
C ASP A 324 10.34 12.88 3.75
N ILE A 325 11.25 13.54 4.47
CA ILE A 325 10.90 14.68 5.34
C ILE A 325 10.50 15.91 4.55
N ASP A 326 11.16 16.18 3.42
CA ASP A 326 11.01 17.44 2.69
C ASP A 326 10.68 17.28 1.19
N ASN A 327 10.48 16.05 0.72
CA ASN A 327 10.32 15.70 -0.69
C ASN A 327 11.49 16.22 -1.56
N LEU A 328 12.70 16.27 -0.95
CA LEU A 328 13.96 16.69 -1.55
C LEU A 328 15.11 15.75 -1.17
N GLY A 329 14.78 14.52 -0.73
CA GLY A 329 15.74 13.46 -0.44
C GLY A 329 16.26 13.45 1.00
N ASP A 330 15.61 14.14 1.96
CA ASP A 330 15.83 13.86 3.38
C ASP A 330 15.02 12.63 3.82
N VAL A 331 15.38 11.50 3.21
CA VAL A 331 14.71 10.23 3.43
C VAL A 331 15.28 9.52 4.66
N ARG A 332 14.39 9.02 5.50
CA ARG A 332 14.71 8.35 6.77
C ARG A 332 13.88 7.09 6.96
N VAL A 333 14.49 6.08 7.59
CA VAL A 333 13.86 4.80 7.91
C VAL A 333 13.83 4.58 9.41
N LEU A 334 12.68 4.18 9.94
CA LEU A 334 12.50 3.75 11.32
C LEU A 334 12.33 2.23 11.34
N CYS A 335 13.19 1.54 12.11
CA CYS A 335 13.12 0.09 12.34
C CYS A 335 13.40 -0.24 13.81
N ASN A 336 13.29 -1.52 14.17
CA ASN A 336 13.69 -2.07 15.48
C ASN A 336 14.47 -3.37 15.25
N ILE A 337 15.59 -3.28 14.52
CA ILE A 337 16.30 -4.41 13.94
C ILE A 337 16.87 -5.40 14.96
N LYS A 338 16.82 -6.67 14.59
CA LYS A 338 17.49 -7.81 15.25
C LYS A 338 18.15 -8.67 14.17
N PRO A 339 19.23 -9.41 14.50
CA PRO A 339 19.94 -10.23 13.51
C PRO A 339 19.17 -11.52 13.20
N ASN A 340 18.11 -11.42 12.41
CA ASN A 340 17.27 -12.52 11.92
C ASN A 340 16.74 -12.27 10.50
N ALA A 341 16.19 -13.26 9.85
CA ALA A 341 15.70 -13.22 8.49
C ALA A 341 14.52 -12.22 8.31
N SER A 342 13.61 -12.15 9.28
CA SER A 342 12.48 -11.24 9.27
C SER A 342 12.93 -9.77 9.20
N TRP A 343 13.85 -9.36 10.09
CA TRP A 343 14.38 -8.00 10.10
C TRP A 343 15.28 -7.69 8.91
N MET A 344 15.96 -8.70 8.34
CA MET A 344 16.65 -8.51 7.06
C MET A 344 15.66 -8.19 5.95
N GLY A 345 14.56 -8.94 5.87
CA GLY A 345 13.47 -8.68 4.91
C GLY A 345 12.87 -7.29 5.11
N THR A 346 12.56 -6.90 6.36
CA THR A 346 12.04 -5.57 6.68
C THR A 346 13.01 -4.46 6.28
N MET A 347 14.31 -4.61 6.55
CA MET A 347 15.31 -3.61 6.15
C MET A 347 15.42 -3.46 4.63
N LEU A 348 15.40 -4.57 3.90
CA LEU A 348 15.36 -4.50 2.44
C LEU A 348 14.07 -3.87 1.91
N HIS A 349 12.94 -4.13 2.54
CA HIS A 349 11.66 -3.54 2.22
C HIS A 349 11.66 -2.02 2.44
N GLU A 350 12.00 -1.56 3.65
CA GLU A 350 11.97 -0.13 3.99
C GLU A 350 13.00 0.68 3.18
N PHE A 351 14.19 0.12 2.94
CA PHE A 351 15.16 0.76 2.06
C PHE A 351 14.80 0.63 0.58
N GLY A 352 13.87 -0.24 0.20
CA GLY A 352 13.19 -0.23 -1.10
C GLY A 352 12.36 1.06 -1.28
N HIS A 353 11.49 1.37 -0.32
CA HIS A 353 10.78 2.65 -0.26
C HIS A 353 11.74 3.83 -0.28
N ALA A 354 12.77 3.79 0.57
CA ALA A 354 13.73 4.87 0.70
C ALA A 354 14.47 5.17 -0.62
N ASN A 355 14.81 4.14 -1.40
CA ASN A 355 15.39 4.35 -2.73
C ASN A 355 14.40 4.97 -3.70
N TYR A 356 13.12 4.56 -3.66
CA TYR A 356 12.11 5.18 -4.51
C TYR A 356 12.06 6.69 -4.24
N ASP A 357 11.86 7.08 -2.99
CA ASP A 357 11.73 8.49 -2.59
C ASP A 357 13.00 9.30 -2.90
N LYS A 358 14.17 8.76 -2.58
CA LYS A 358 15.47 9.42 -2.80
C LYS A 358 15.74 9.78 -4.26
N TYR A 359 15.31 8.93 -5.19
CA TYR A 359 15.63 9.10 -6.61
C TYR A 359 14.50 9.73 -7.44
N ILE A 360 13.42 10.19 -6.82
CA ILE A 360 12.44 11.07 -7.49
C ILE A 360 13.16 12.35 -7.96
N ASP A 361 12.92 12.79 -9.19
CA ASP A 361 13.58 13.98 -9.73
C ASP A 361 13.14 15.24 -8.98
N GLU A 362 14.08 15.86 -8.25
CA GLU A 362 13.86 17.10 -7.49
C GLU A 362 13.41 18.29 -8.37
N LYS A 363 13.58 18.20 -9.70
CA LYS A 363 13.12 19.22 -10.66
C LYS A 363 11.64 19.10 -11.00
N LEU A 364 10.99 18.01 -10.61
CA LEU A 364 9.53 17.90 -10.76
C LEU A 364 8.83 18.99 -9.93
N PRO A 365 7.65 19.45 -10.37
CA PRO A 365 6.76 20.25 -9.52
C PRO A 365 6.50 19.55 -8.18
N PHE A 366 6.40 20.29 -7.10
CA PHE A 366 6.34 19.74 -5.75
C PHE A 366 5.23 18.68 -5.59
N CYS A 367 4.02 18.95 -6.06
CA CYS A 367 2.89 18.01 -5.97
C CYS A 367 3.09 16.69 -6.75
N LEU A 368 4.11 16.61 -7.60
CA LEU A 368 4.48 15.41 -8.36
C LEU A 368 5.71 14.69 -7.80
N ARG A 369 6.33 15.20 -6.73
CA ARG A 369 7.48 14.56 -6.05
C ARG A 369 7.01 13.49 -5.07
N ASN A 370 6.23 12.55 -5.56
CA ASN A 370 5.77 11.39 -4.82
C ASN A 370 5.85 10.17 -5.76
N PRO A 371 5.87 8.95 -5.23
CA PRO A 371 5.68 7.76 -6.06
C PRO A 371 4.41 7.87 -6.92
N ALA A 372 4.40 7.23 -8.09
CA ALA A 372 3.26 7.27 -9.01
C ALA A 372 1.93 6.83 -8.34
N HIS A 373 2.04 5.92 -7.37
CA HIS A 373 0.95 5.52 -6.47
C HIS A 373 1.54 4.83 -5.24
N THR A 374 0.77 4.72 -4.13
CA THR A 374 1.20 4.00 -2.92
C THR A 374 1.61 2.56 -3.23
N PHE A 375 0.85 1.81 -4.03
CA PHE A 375 1.21 0.43 -4.33
C PHE A 375 2.47 0.30 -5.21
N THR A 376 2.88 1.34 -5.94
CA THR A 376 4.10 1.27 -6.76
C THR A 376 5.37 1.32 -5.91
N THR A 377 5.37 2.07 -4.83
CA THR A 377 6.48 2.02 -3.86
C THR A 377 6.45 0.74 -3.03
N GLU A 378 5.26 0.23 -2.67
CA GLU A 378 5.11 -1.10 -2.06
C GLU A 378 5.69 -2.21 -2.96
N ALA A 379 5.48 -2.14 -4.27
CA ALA A 379 6.03 -3.12 -5.20
C ALA A 379 7.56 -3.19 -5.16
N ILE A 380 8.24 -2.04 -5.08
CA ILE A 380 9.70 -1.97 -4.94
C ILE A 380 10.13 -2.55 -3.59
N ALA A 381 9.46 -2.19 -2.52
CA ALA A 381 9.72 -2.70 -1.19
C ALA A 381 9.54 -4.23 -1.11
N MET A 382 8.47 -4.77 -1.70
CA MET A 382 8.21 -6.21 -1.79
C MET A 382 9.22 -6.93 -2.68
N LEU A 383 9.62 -6.33 -3.81
CA LEU A 383 10.63 -6.88 -4.70
C LEU A 383 11.95 -7.13 -3.95
N PHE A 384 12.40 -6.15 -3.16
CA PHE A 384 13.63 -6.26 -2.40
C PHE A 384 13.47 -7.03 -1.08
N GLY A 385 12.34 -6.89 -0.38
CA GLY A 385 12.08 -7.63 0.86
C GLY A 385 12.16 -9.15 0.69
N ARG A 386 11.69 -9.67 -0.47
CA ARG A 386 11.77 -11.10 -0.82
C ARG A 386 13.21 -11.62 -0.91
N MET A 387 14.21 -10.76 -1.10
CA MET A 387 15.61 -11.16 -1.24
C MET A 387 16.16 -11.79 0.04
N SER A 388 15.66 -11.44 1.22
CA SER A 388 16.09 -12.05 2.49
C SER A 388 15.90 -13.57 2.54
N SER A 389 14.96 -14.12 1.77
CA SER A 389 14.71 -15.57 1.65
C SER A 389 15.25 -16.17 0.34
N ASN A 390 15.90 -15.38 -0.50
CA ASN A 390 16.41 -15.81 -1.79
C ASN A 390 17.74 -16.56 -1.62
N PRO A 391 17.86 -17.83 -2.03
CA PRO A 391 19.10 -18.62 -1.86
C PRO A 391 20.31 -18.04 -2.59
N GLN A 392 20.12 -17.39 -3.74
CA GLN A 392 21.23 -16.75 -4.46
C GLN A 392 21.73 -15.51 -3.71
N PHE A 393 20.81 -14.72 -3.10
CA PHE A 393 21.18 -13.61 -2.21
C PHE A 393 22.04 -14.08 -1.03
N LEU A 394 21.69 -15.20 -0.40
CA LEU A 394 22.48 -15.75 0.70
C LEU A 394 23.92 -16.07 0.28
N VAL A 395 24.10 -16.61 -0.93
CA VAL A 395 25.43 -16.92 -1.49
C VAL A 395 26.20 -15.63 -1.83
N ASP A 396 25.57 -14.71 -2.53
CA ASP A 396 26.20 -13.48 -3.01
C ASP A 396 26.61 -12.57 -1.85
N MET A 397 25.79 -12.53 -0.79
CA MET A 397 26.10 -11.83 0.46
C MET A 397 27.06 -12.61 1.38
N LYS A 398 27.57 -13.77 0.95
CA LYS A 398 28.53 -14.64 1.69
C LYS A 398 27.99 -15.11 3.05
N LEU A 399 26.68 -15.27 3.16
CA LEU A 399 26.01 -15.79 4.35
C LEU A 399 26.04 -17.32 4.40
N THR A 400 26.18 -17.95 3.22
CA THR A 400 26.37 -19.40 3.07
C THR A 400 27.06 -19.72 1.76
N ASP A 401 27.41 -20.99 1.55
CA ASP A 401 27.91 -21.47 0.27
C ASP A 401 26.79 -21.97 -0.67
N THR A 402 27.14 -22.19 -1.93
CA THR A 402 26.19 -22.65 -2.96
C THR A 402 25.61 -24.03 -2.63
N ALA A 403 26.32 -24.90 -1.95
CA ALA A 403 25.87 -26.25 -1.65
C ALA A 403 24.78 -26.22 -0.55
N ASP A 404 24.94 -25.37 0.47
CA ASP A 404 23.96 -25.22 1.53
C ASP A 404 22.74 -24.40 1.05
N ALA A 405 22.93 -23.33 0.25
CA ALA A 405 21.87 -22.57 -0.37
C ALA A 405 20.95 -23.46 -1.24
N ARG A 406 21.51 -24.41 -1.99
CA ARG A 406 20.72 -25.38 -2.79
C ARG A 406 19.83 -26.27 -1.93
N LYS A 407 20.23 -26.60 -0.70
CA LYS A 407 19.41 -27.44 0.20
C LYS A 407 18.13 -26.73 0.63
N VAL A 408 18.18 -25.41 0.81
CA VAL A 408 17.04 -24.62 1.25
C VAL A 408 16.23 -24.00 0.11
N ALA A 409 16.76 -24.03 -1.12
CA ALA A 409 16.18 -23.33 -2.27
C ALA A 409 14.73 -23.75 -2.59
N VAL A 410 14.49 -25.07 -2.57
CA VAL A 410 13.15 -25.62 -2.88
C VAL A 410 12.16 -25.26 -1.77
N GLU A 411 12.56 -25.43 -0.52
CA GLU A 411 11.66 -25.15 0.62
C GLU A 411 11.42 -23.65 0.79
N SER A 412 12.43 -22.79 0.59
CA SER A 412 12.26 -21.34 0.60
C SER A 412 11.24 -20.89 -0.46
N PHE A 413 11.33 -21.44 -1.67
CA PHE A 413 10.36 -21.13 -2.72
C PHE A 413 8.95 -21.65 -2.41
N LYS A 414 8.84 -22.85 -1.83
CA LYS A 414 7.53 -23.39 -1.40
C LYS A 414 6.88 -22.51 -0.33
N VAL A 415 7.66 -22.01 0.66
CA VAL A 415 7.15 -21.08 1.68
C VAL A 415 6.67 -19.80 1.03
N LEU A 416 7.49 -19.17 0.18
CA LEU A 416 7.11 -17.94 -0.52
C LEU A 416 5.84 -18.15 -1.38
N ARG A 417 5.78 -19.22 -2.16
CA ARG A 417 4.62 -19.56 -2.99
C ARG A 417 3.35 -19.77 -2.13
N LEU A 418 3.50 -20.46 -1.02
CA LEU A 418 2.41 -20.71 -0.07
C LEU A 418 1.85 -19.40 0.49
N GLU A 419 2.71 -18.51 0.96
CA GLU A 419 2.34 -17.19 1.47
C GLU A 419 1.65 -16.34 0.39
N GLN A 420 2.25 -16.24 -0.78
CA GLN A 420 1.74 -15.44 -1.89
C GLN A 420 0.34 -15.92 -2.36
N LEU A 421 0.18 -17.20 -2.63
CA LEU A 421 -1.11 -17.72 -3.08
C LEU A 421 -2.19 -17.61 -2.00
N THR A 422 -1.86 -17.85 -0.73
CA THR A 422 -2.81 -17.67 0.40
C THR A 422 -3.23 -16.20 0.52
N PHE A 423 -2.26 -15.29 0.53
CA PHE A 423 -2.54 -13.84 0.62
C PHE A 423 -3.40 -13.35 -0.56
N SER A 424 -3.15 -13.85 -1.78
CA SER A 424 -3.94 -13.47 -2.95
C SER A 424 -5.44 -13.78 -2.76
N ARG A 425 -5.78 -14.88 -2.09
CA ARG A 425 -7.18 -15.26 -1.83
C ARG A 425 -7.83 -14.37 -0.78
N TRP A 426 -7.09 -14.07 0.28
CA TRP A 426 -7.53 -13.13 1.29
C TRP A 426 -7.79 -11.73 0.71
N ALA A 427 -6.91 -11.23 -0.13
CA ALA A 427 -7.08 -9.94 -0.79
C ALA A 427 -8.33 -9.91 -1.70
N GLN A 428 -8.68 -11.02 -2.37
CA GLN A 428 -9.94 -11.16 -3.11
C GLN A 428 -11.15 -10.97 -2.19
N VAL A 429 -11.14 -11.63 -1.02
CA VAL A 429 -12.23 -11.51 -0.04
C VAL A 429 -12.38 -10.07 0.42
N MET A 430 -11.28 -9.43 0.84
CA MET A 430 -11.31 -8.07 1.36
C MET A 430 -11.80 -7.06 0.32
N TYR A 431 -11.22 -7.04 -0.86
CA TYR A 431 -11.59 -6.11 -1.92
C TYR A 431 -13.06 -6.23 -2.30
N ARG A 432 -13.53 -7.46 -2.54
CA ARG A 432 -14.91 -7.69 -3.00
C ARG A 432 -15.93 -7.48 -1.90
N PHE A 433 -15.56 -7.79 -0.66
CA PHE A 433 -16.42 -7.54 0.49
C PHE A 433 -16.62 -6.03 0.69
N GLU A 434 -15.55 -5.24 0.74
CA GLU A 434 -15.65 -3.79 0.89
C GLU A 434 -16.45 -3.16 -0.26
N LYS A 435 -16.15 -3.54 -1.52
CA LYS A 435 -16.92 -3.11 -2.68
C LYS A 435 -18.42 -3.36 -2.50
N GLY A 436 -18.81 -4.61 -2.21
CA GLY A 436 -20.20 -5.01 -2.03
C GLY A 436 -20.87 -4.32 -0.82
N MET A 437 -20.15 -4.13 0.27
CA MET A 437 -20.65 -3.45 1.46
C MET A 437 -20.94 -1.96 1.19
N TYR A 438 -20.06 -1.25 0.47
CA TYR A 438 -20.29 0.15 0.10
C TYR A 438 -21.37 0.30 -0.98
N GLU A 439 -21.52 -0.64 -1.91
CA GLU A 439 -22.60 -0.66 -2.90
C GLU A 439 -23.97 -0.85 -2.25
N ASN A 440 -24.08 -1.74 -1.26
CA ASN A 440 -25.33 -1.98 -0.52
C ASN A 440 -25.04 -2.35 0.95
N PRO A 441 -24.94 -1.36 1.86
CA PRO A 441 -24.68 -1.61 3.27
C PRO A 441 -25.83 -2.27 4.03
N ASP A 442 -27.02 -2.36 3.44
CA ASP A 442 -28.21 -2.94 4.06
C ASP A 442 -28.47 -4.41 3.64
N GLN A 443 -27.59 -4.99 2.80
CA GLN A 443 -27.69 -6.40 2.44
C GLN A 443 -27.25 -7.33 3.59
N ASP A 444 -27.46 -8.63 3.42
CA ASP A 444 -26.92 -9.65 4.35
C ASP A 444 -25.38 -9.73 4.22
N LEU A 445 -24.69 -8.90 5.00
CA LEU A 445 -23.23 -8.82 4.99
C LEU A 445 -22.58 -10.09 5.55
N ASN A 446 -23.26 -10.82 6.44
CA ASN A 446 -22.76 -12.10 6.96
C ASN A 446 -22.74 -13.16 5.85
N LYS A 447 -23.81 -13.18 5.03
CA LYS A 447 -23.88 -14.07 3.87
C LYS A 447 -22.82 -13.66 2.83
N LEU A 448 -22.72 -12.37 2.47
CA LEU A 448 -21.74 -11.85 1.52
C LEU A 448 -20.33 -12.27 1.92
N TRP A 449 -19.97 -12.09 3.19
CA TRP A 449 -18.66 -12.46 3.71
C TRP A 449 -18.35 -13.95 3.49
N TRP A 450 -19.26 -14.81 3.91
CA TRP A 450 -19.01 -16.25 3.82
C TRP A 450 -19.06 -16.78 2.39
N ASP A 451 -19.92 -16.23 1.53
CA ASP A 451 -19.90 -16.55 0.09
C ASP A 451 -18.53 -16.25 -0.53
N LEU A 452 -17.89 -15.13 -0.14
CA LEU A 452 -16.57 -14.75 -0.63
C LEU A 452 -15.46 -15.62 -0.02
N VAL A 453 -15.52 -15.91 1.28
CA VAL A 453 -14.56 -16.81 1.97
C VAL A 453 -14.61 -18.21 1.37
N GLU A 454 -15.80 -18.77 1.18
CA GLU A 454 -15.97 -20.09 0.57
C GLU A 454 -15.47 -20.11 -0.89
N LYS A 455 -15.78 -19.06 -1.66
CA LYS A 455 -15.37 -18.97 -3.07
C LYS A 455 -13.86 -18.84 -3.24
N TYR A 456 -13.23 -17.93 -2.50
CA TYR A 456 -11.83 -17.56 -2.75
C TYR A 456 -10.84 -18.27 -1.85
N GLN A 457 -11.15 -18.45 -0.57
CA GLN A 457 -10.26 -19.13 0.37
C GLN A 457 -10.56 -20.63 0.49
N MET A 458 -11.68 -21.10 -0.08
CA MET A 458 -12.14 -22.50 -0.01
C MET A 458 -12.25 -23.01 1.43
N ILE A 459 -12.71 -22.14 2.33
CA ILE A 459 -12.95 -22.44 3.75
C ILE A 459 -14.45 -22.51 3.99
N LYS A 460 -14.91 -23.60 4.62
CA LYS A 460 -16.32 -23.79 4.91
C LYS A 460 -16.82 -22.86 6.00
N ARG A 461 -18.02 -22.31 5.81
CA ARG A 461 -18.76 -21.65 6.88
C ARG A 461 -19.13 -22.65 7.96
N PRO A 462 -18.89 -22.35 9.25
CA PRO A 462 -19.38 -23.20 10.33
C PRO A 462 -20.90 -23.33 10.30
N ALA A 463 -21.40 -24.56 10.51
CA ALA A 463 -22.83 -24.86 10.41
C ALA A 463 -23.65 -23.95 11.35
N GLY A 464 -24.72 -23.36 10.84
CA GLY A 464 -25.61 -22.48 11.62
C GLY A 464 -25.01 -21.12 12.02
N ARG A 465 -23.75 -20.81 11.66
CA ARG A 465 -23.12 -19.55 12.01
C ARG A 465 -23.70 -18.38 11.20
N ASN A 466 -24.30 -17.43 11.91
CA ASN A 466 -24.77 -16.16 11.35
C ASN A 466 -24.29 -15.00 12.24
N GLN A 467 -22.97 -14.78 12.21
CA GLN A 467 -22.29 -13.76 13.01
C GLN A 467 -21.54 -12.79 12.08
N PRO A 468 -21.37 -11.53 12.47
CA PRO A 468 -20.66 -10.53 11.66
C PRO A 468 -19.14 -10.73 11.72
N ASP A 469 -18.66 -11.88 11.21
CA ASP A 469 -17.24 -12.23 11.19
C ASP A 469 -16.41 -11.25 10.36
N TRP A 470 -17.01 -10.63 9.36
CA TRP A 470 -16.42 -9.56 8.56
C TRP A 470 -16.03 -8.34 9.40
N ALA A 471 -16.85 -8.02 10.41
CA ALA A 471 -16.62 -6.85 11.26
C ALA A 471 -15.42 -7.03 12.21
N THR A 472 -14.84 -8.22 12.29
CA THR A 472 -13.68 -8.49 13.15
C THR A 472 -12.34 -8.02 12.54
N LYS A 473 -12.32 -7.59 11.26
CA LYS A 473 -11.14 -7.03 10.61
C LYS A 473 -11.16 -5.50 10.72
N ILE A 474 -10.33 -4.96 11.60
CA ILE A 474 -10.25 -3.51 11.89
C ILE A 474 -10.04 -2.64 10.63
N HIS A 475 -9.38 -3.17 9.59
CA HIS A 475 -9.10 -2.45 8.36
C HIS A 475 -10.36 -1.90 7.68
N ILE A 476 -11.49 -2.61 7.76
CA ILE A 476 -12.76 -2.18 7.18
C ILE A 476 -13.22 -0.84 7.79
N ALA A 477 -12.97 -0.62 9.08
CA ALA A 477 -13.29 0.62 9.76
C ALA A 477 -12.19 1.69 9.61
N SER A 478 -10.93 1.31 9.86
CA SER A 478 -9.82 2.25 10.05
C SER A 478 -9.05 2.58 8.78
N TYR A 479 -8.99 1.64 7.82
CA TYR A 479 -8.27 1.77 6.56
C TYR A 479 -9.16 1.35 5.37
N PRO A 480 -10.30 2.03 5.15
CA PRO A 480 -11.29 1.59 4.18
C PRO A 480 -10.78 1.68 2.75
N CYS A 481 -11.16 0.71 1.93
CA CYS A 481 -10.87 0.67 0.50
C CYS A 481 -9.37 0.75 0.15
N TYR A 482 -8.50 0.22 1.03
CA TYR A 482 -7.06 0.28 0.87
C TYR A 482 -6.42 -1.09 0.57
N TYR A 483 -7.04 -2.18 1.06
CA TYR A 483 -6.40 -3.49 1.16
C TYR A 483 -5.94 -4.09 -0.18
N HIS A 484 -6.63 -3.76 -1.27
CA HIS A 484 -6.27 -4.20 -2.62
C HIS A 484 -4.89 -3.69 -3.07
N ASN A 485 -4.42 -2.56 -2.54
CA ASN A 485 -3.12 -1.97 -2.91
C ASN A 485 -1.94 -2.89 -2.53
N TYR A 486 -2.03 -3.66 -1.45
CA TYR A 486 -1.01 -4.65 -1.12
C TYR A 486 -0.86 -5.70 -2.21
N LEU A 487 -1.98 -6.20 -2.74
CA LEU A 487 -1.94 -7.19 -3.83
C LEU A 487 -1.47 -6.58 -5.15
N LEU A 488 -1.89 -5.36 -5.48
CA LEU A 488 -1.38 -4.66 -6.66
C LEU A 488 0.14 -4.45 -6.59
N GLY A 489 0.68 -4.20 -5.38
CA GLY A 489 2.11 -4.15 -5.11
C GLY A 489 2.81 -5.48 -5.45
N GLU A 490 2.24 -6.60 -5.03
CA GLU A 490 2.75 -7.93 -5.33
C GLU A 490 2.72 -8.26 -6.83
N LEU A 491 1.64 -7.85 -7.54
CA LEU A 491 1.55 -8.02 -8.99
C LEU A 491 2.64 -7.24 -9.71
N LEU A 492 2.83 -5.98 -9.34
CA LEU A 492 3.86 -5.11 -9.94
C LEU A 492 5.27 -5.58 -9.58
N ALA A 493 5.51 -6.04 -8.35
CA ALA A 493 6.80 -6.62 -7.96
C ALA A 493 7.17 -7.81 -8.86
N SER A 494 6.20 -8.68 -9.16
CA SER A 494 6.42 -9.82 -10.06
C SER A 494 6.61 -9.38 -11.52
N GLN A 495 5.89 -8.35 -12.00
CA GLN A 495 6.04 -7.80 -13.35
C GLN A 495 7.42 -7.14 -13.53
N LEU A 496 7.89 -6.36 -12.54
CA LEU A 496 9.22 -5.77 -12.55
C LEU A 496 10.32 -6.86 -12.48
N ASN A 497 10.15 -7.86 -11.62
CA ASN A 497 11.08 -8.98 -11.55
C ASN A 497 11.22 -9.70 -12.91
N HIS A 498 10.08 -9.96 -13.59
CA HIS A 498 10.09 -10.55 -14.91
C HIS A 498 10.84 -9.66 -15.92
N TYR A 499 10.49 -8.38 -16.00
CA TYR A 499 11.13 -7.44 -16.93
C TYR A 499 12.64 -7.33 -16.68
N ILE A 500 13.05 -7.18 -15.41
CA ILE A 500 14.47 -7.09 -15.04
C ILE A 500 15.22 -8.37 -15.45
N ALA A 501 14.68 -9.54 -15.15
CA ALA A 501 15.35 -10.79 -15.50
C ALA A 501 15.37 -11.02 -17.02
N ALA A 502 14.22 -11.02 -17.69
CA ALA A 502 14.10 -11.41 -19.09
C ALA A 502 14.60 -10.32 -20.04
N GLU A 503 14.22 -9.05 -19.81
CA GLU A 503 14.46 -7.99 -20.79
C GLU A 503 15.75 -7.22 -20.49
N LEU A 504 16.05 -6.93 -19.23
CA LEU A 504 17.24 -6.18 -18.87
C LEU A 504 18.48 -7.11 -18.78
N LEU A 505 18.40 -8.19 -18.00
CA LEU A 505 19.52 -9.10 -17.77
C LEU A 505 19.61 -10.24 -18.79
N LYS A 506 18.65 -10.36 -19.70
CA LYS A 506 18.56 -11.42 -20.74
C LYS A 506 18.71 -12.83 -20.16
N SER A 507 18.05 -13.07 -19.03
CA SER A 507 18.09 -14.32 -18.28
C SER A 507 16.70 -14.93 -18.13
N ASN A 508 16.63 -16.25 -18.18
CA ASN A 508 15.41 -16.99 -17.87
C ASN A 508 15.31 -17.40 -16.38
N ASP A 509 16.29 -16.99 -15.55
CA ASP A 509 16.24 -17.23 -14.11
C ASP A 509 15.61 -16.02 -13.38
N PHE A 510 14.36 -16.15 -12.97
CA PHE A 510 13.62 -15.15 -12.23
C PHE A 510 13.89 -15.15 -10.72
N ARG A 511 14.84 -15.96 -10.26
CA ARG A 511 15.26 -16.08 -8.85
C ARG A 511 16.61 -15.42 -8.59
N GLN A 512 17.06 -14.55 -9.50
CA GLN A 512 18.32 -13.81 -9.32
C GLN A 512 18.23 -12.85 -8.13
N SER A 513 19.35 -12.68 -7.44
CA SER A 513 19.48 -11.71 -6.34
C SER A 513 19.76 -10.28 -6.81
N TYR A 514 20.09 -10.10 -8.10
CA TYR A 514 20.57 -8.85 -8.71
C TYR A 514 21.93 -8.35 -8.19
N TYR A 515 22.55 -9.01 -7.21
CA TYR A 515 23.82 -8.60 -6.62
C TYR A 515 24.89 -8.33 -7.69
N GLY A 516 25.54 -7.16 -7.60
CA GLY A 516 26.57 -6.74 -8.56
C GLY A 516 26.05 -6.25 -9.92
N LYS A 517 24.73 -6.08 -10.08
CA LYS A 517 24.07 -5.66 -11.33
C LYS A 517 23.66 -4.19 -11.28
N ASN A 518 24.61 -3.28 -11.52
CA ASN A 518 24.36 -1.83 -11.52
C ASN A 518 23.28 -1.42 -12.51
N GLU A 519 23.17 -2.14 -13.64
CA GLU A 519 22.14 -1.91 -14.65
C GLU A 519 20.70 -2.02 -14.08
N VAL A 520 20.50 -2.81 -13.01
CA VAL A 520 19.19 -2.91 -12.33
C VAL A 520 18.86 -1.61 -11.59
N GLY A 521 19.82 -1.08 -10.82
CA GLY A 521 19.62 0.19 -10.13
C GLY A 521 19.44 1.36 -11.11
N ASP A 522 20.21 1.39 -12.20
CA ASP A 522 20.09 2.43 -13.22
C ASP A 522 18.74 2.38 -13.94
N TYR A 523 18.24 1.18 -14.24
CA TYR A 523 16.90 0.98 -14.80
C TYR A 523 15.82 1.47 -13.84
N LEU A 524 15.86 1.05 -12.57
CA LEU A 524 14.87 1.45 -11.57
C LEU A 524 14.87 2.96 -11.34
N LYS A 525 16.06 3.58 -11.22
CA LYS A 525 16.17 5.04 -11.13
C LYS A 525 15.51 5.74 -12.29
N SER A 526 15.86 5.36 -13.52
CA SER A 526 15.46 6.10 -14.72
C SER A 526 14.00 5.89 -15.09
N ASN A 527 13.45 4.67 -14.91
CA ASN A 527 12.14 4.30 -15.45
C ASN A 527 11.04 4.21 -14.39
N VAL A 528 11.40 4.07 -13.10
CA VAL A 528 10.43 3.90 -12.01
C VAL A 528 10.48 5.05 -11.02
N PHE A 529 11.68 5.44 -10.52
CA PHE A 529 11.81 6.41 -9.43
C PHE A 529 11.77 7.87 -9.91
N MET A 530 12.67 8.26 -10.82
CA MET A 530 12.79 9.65 -11.32
C MET A 530 11.49 10.23 -11.87
N PRO A 531 10.62 9.47 -12.53
CA PRO A 531 9.36 10.00 -13.01
C PRO A 531 8.43 10.53 -11.89
N GLY A 532 8.53 10.02 -10.67
CA GLY A 532 7.60 10.36 -9.60
C GLY A 532 6.15 10.15 -10.03
N ALA A 533 5.27 11.09 -9.66
CA ALA A 533 3.87 11.10 -10.07
C ALA A 533 3.62 11.88 -11.39
N ARG A 534 4.63 12.02 -12.25
CA ARG A 534 4.51 12.70 -13.56
C ARG A 534 3.49 12.05 -14.48
N TRP A 535 3.36 10.74 -14.39
CA TRP A 535 2.37 9.93 -15.09
C TRP A 535 1.43 9.28 -14.09
N THR A 536 0.26 8.85 -14.54
CA THR A 536 -0.57 7.95 -13.75
C THR A 536 0.19 6.65 -13.52
N TRP A 537 -0.19 5.91 -12.47
CA TRP A 537 0.52 4.70 -12.09
C TRP A 537 0.59 3.66 -13.23
N ASN A 538 -0.49 3.50 -14.01
CA ASN A 538 -0.52 2.51 -15.08
C ASN A 538 0.24 2.96 -16.34
N GLU A 539 0.29 4.28 -16.61
CA GLU A 539 1.18 4.83 -17.65
C GLU A 539 2.66 4.67 -17.27
N MET A 540 3.01 4.87 -16.00
CA MET A 540 4.38 4.65 -15.52
C MET A 540 4.77 3.18 -15.69
N ILE A 541 3.90 2.23 -15.29
CA ILE A 541 4.16 0.79 -15.43
C ILE A 541 4.33 0.40 -16.90
N GLU A 542 3.45 0.88 -17.79
CA GLU A 542 3.54 0.62 -19.23
C GLU A 542 4.85 1.13 -19.82
N LYS A 543 5.29 2.33 -19.40
CA LYS A 543 6.59 2.89 -19.85
C LYS A 543 7.78 2.11 -19.29
N ALA A 544 7.69 1.64 -18.06
CA ALA A 544 8.77 0.90 -17.41
C ALA A 544 8.89 -0.55 -17.92
N THR A 545 7.78 -1.22 -18.21
CA THR A 545 7.76 -2.66 -18.49
C THR A 545 7.23 -3.04 -19.87
N GLY A 546 6.76 -2.06 -20.66
CA GLY A 546 6.21 -2.29 -22.01
C GLY A 546 4.72 -2.66 -22.04
N GLU A 547 4.09 -2.93 -20.90
CA GLU A 547 2.65 -3.18 -20.79
C GLU A 547 2.09 -2.68 -19.45
N LYS A 548 0.77 -2.47 -19.41
CA LYS A 548 0.04 -2.09 -18.20
C LYS A 548 0.12 -3.19 -17.16
N LEU A 549 -0.26 -2.87 -15.92
CA LEU A 549 -0.28 -3.84 -14.83
C LEU A 549 -1.16 -5.05 -15.18
N THR A 550 -0.63 -6.25 -14.97
CA THR A 550 -1.30 -7.53 -15.24
C THR A 550 -0.95 -8.56 -14.15
N ALA A 551 -1.85 -9.51 -13.91
CA ALA A 551 -1.60 -10.64 -13.02
C ALA A 551 -0.76 -11.77 -13.65
N LYS A 552 -0.47 -11.70 -14.94
CA LYS A 552 0.25 -12.72 -15.71
C LYS A 552 1.60 -13.10 -15.07
N TYR A 553 2.42 -12.12 -14.75
CA TYR A 553 3.76 -12.35 -14.23
C TYR A 553 3.78 -12.89 -12.80
N TYR A 554 2.81 -12.51 -12.00
CA TYR A 554 2.57 -13.12 -10.70
C TYR A 554 2.24 -14.61 -10.84
N ALA A 555 1.35 -14.95 -11.77
CA ALA A 555 1.02 -16.33 -12.06
C ALA A 555 2.21 -17.11 -12.64
N GLU A 556 3.02 -16.52 -13.50
CA GLU A 556 4.25 -17.13 -14.01
C GLU A 556 5.23 -17.45 -12.89
N GLN A 557 5.34 -16.59 -11.89
CA GLN A 557 6.26 -16.76 -10.76
C GLN A 557 5.77 -17.80 -9.75
N PHE A 558 4.46 -17.86 -9.46
CA PHE A 558 3.93 -18.64 -8.34
C PHE A 558 3.03 -19.82 -8.73
N VAL A 559 2.61 -19.94 -9.98
CA VAL A 559 1.75 -21.05 -10.47
C VAL A 559 2.57 -22.11 -11.20
N LYS A 560 3.53 -21.70 -12.02
CA LYS A 560 4.42 -22.59 -12.78
C LYS A 560 5.62 -22.98 -11.92
#